data_bbc1c98ec52222652dd5f598ba69011e
#
_entry.id   bbc1c98ec52222652dd5f598ba69011e
#
_cell.length_a   1.000
_cell.length_b   1.000
_cell.length_c   1.000
_cell.angle_alpha   90.00
_cell.angle_beta   90.00
_cell.angle_gamma   90.00
#
_symmetry.space_group_name_H-M   'P 1'
#
loop_
_entity.id
_entity.type
_entity.pdbx_description
1 polymer ?
#
loop_
_entity_poly.entity_id
_entity_poly.type
_entity_poly.pdbx_seq_one_letter_code
_entity_poly.pdbx_strand_id
1 'polypeptide(L)'
;MIRIANAPCSWGVLEFDLAGETVDYKQFLDELVETGYAGTELGDWGYMPTDPEALGAELRTRNVELVGAFVPVPLADPARHEEGIRVGERTGKLMAAAGFPQALVVLADDNGTVAARTKAAGRVTPDIALDADGWQHAVDAAALFARRVRDACGLQTVFHHHCAGYVETPAEIEKLLASTPEDTLGLVLDMGHYRFAGGYPEAALRLFGDRIRHIHYKDCSAQLAERSRTESWDYFTSVGNGVFCELGTGTVDFAAITAELTRREYDGWIVVEQDVFPGMGSPKATAGRNRAFLTSLGL
;
A
#
# COMPACT_ATOMS: atom_id res chain seq x y z
N MET A 1 -16.75 12.62 0.06
CA MET A 1 -16.49 12.59 -1.42
C MET A 1 -15.23 11.77 -1.67
N ILE A 2 -15.28 10.83 -2.61
CA ILE A 2 -14.11 10.02 -2.98
C ILE A 2 -13.16 10.86 -3.83
N ARG A 3 -11.89 10.86 -3.48
CA ARG A 3 -10.79 11.55 -4.20
C ARG A 3 -9.80 10.50 -4.69
N ILE A 4 -9.12 10.77 -5.81
CA ILE A 4 -8.26 9.78 -6.46
C ILE A 4 -6.80 10.23 -6.41
N ALA A 5 -5.97 9.34 -5.90
CA ALA A 5 -4.52 9.46 -5.83
C ALA A 5 -3.84 8.31 -6.59
N ASN A 6 -2.54 8.42 -6.77
CA ASN A 6 -1.68 7.34 -7.27
C ASN A 6 -0.36 7.34 -6.49
N ALA A 7 0.38 6.25 -6.52
CA ALA A 7 1.60 6.11 -5.76
C ALA A 7 2.84 5.92 -6.64
N PRO A 8 4.03 6.26 -6.16
CA PRO A 8 5.28 6.12 -6.91
C PRO A 8 5.59 4.70 -7.40
N CYS A 9 5.06 3.66 -6.74
CA CYS A 9 5.21 2.27 -7.17
C CYS A 9 4.66 2.03 -8.58
N SER A 10 3.64 2.80 -9.01
CA SER A 10 3.11 2.77 -10.38
C SER A 10 4.08 3.37 -11.42
N TRP A 11 5.15 4.03 -10.98
CA TRP A 11 6.26 4.53 -11.80
C TRP A 11 7.57 3.77 -11.56
N GLY A 12 7.50 2.59 -10.94
CA GLY A 12 8.65 1.73 -10.71
C GLY A 12 9.50 2.12 -9.51
N VAL A 13 9.01 3.00 -8.63
CA VAL A 13 9.64 3.34 -7.36
C VAL A 13 9.07 2.44 -6.29
N LEU A 14 9.79 1.37 -5.99
CA LEU A 14 9.43 0.33 -5.05
C LEU A 14 10.47 0.24 -3.93
N GLU A 15 10.06 -0.24 -2.79
CA GLU A 15 10.90 -0.46 -1.60
C GLU A 15 12.02 -1.50 -1.78
N PHE A 16 12.13 -2.06 -2.97
CA PHE A 16 13.13 -3.07 -3.31
C PHE A 16 14.29 -2.47 -4.10
N ASP A 17 15.50 -2.95 -3.85
CA ASP A 17 16.70 -2.58 -4.63
C ASP A 17 16.68 -3.27 -6.00
N LEU A 18 15.89 -2.71 -6.91
CA LEU A 18 15.71 -3.23 -8.25
C LEU A 18 16.64 -2.53 -9.25
N ALA A 19 17.21 -3.32 -10.16
CA ALA A 19 18.04 -2.77 -11.24
C ALA A 19 17.18 -2.02 -12.26
N GLY A 20 17.60 -0.81 -12.64
CA GLY A 20 16.95 0.00 -13.67
C GLY A 20 16.93 1.48 -13.32
N GLU A 21 16.59 2.31 -14.30
CA GLU A 21 16.38 3.74 -14.07
C GLU A 21 14.95 3.98 -13.59
N THR A 22 14.81 4.68 -12.47
CA THR A 22 13.52 5.16 -11.97
C THR A 22 13.27 6.59 -12.45
N VAL A 23 12.02 6.95 -12.61
CA VAL A 23 11.60 8.31 -12.93
C VAL A 23 11.91 9.21 -11.74
N ASP A 24 12.48 10.39 -11.96
CA ASP A 24 12.67 11.35 -10.86
C ASP A 24 11.33 11.90 -10.34
N TYR A 25 11.31 12.37 -9.09
CA TYR A 25 10.07 12.75 -8.43
C TYR A 25 9.35 13.93 -9.10
N LYS A 26 10.05 14.83 -9.79
CA LYS A 26 9.42 15.98 -10.47
C LYS A 26 8.68 15.52 -11.70
N GLN A 27 9.33 14.67 -12.50
CA GLN A 27 8.68 14.05 -13.65
C GLN A 27 7.49 13.20 -13.19
N PHE A 28 7.64 12.41 -12.13
CA PHE A 28 6.53 11.66 -11.54
C PHE A 28 5.35 12.57 -11.19
N LEU A 29 5.58 13.64 -10.44
CA LEU A 29 4.53 14.57 -10.01
C LEU A 29 3.86 15.30 -11.20
N ASP A 30 4.64 15.66 -12.22
CA ASP A 30 4.11 16.29 -13.42
C ASP A 30 3.22 15.30 -14.20
N GLU A 31 3.67 14.06 -14.40
CA GLU A 31 2.90 13.01 -15.06
C GLU A 31 1.66 12.59 -14.25
N LEU A 32 1.74 12.59 -12.92
CA LEU A 32 0.61 12.34 -12.01
C LEU A 32 -0.52 13.35 -12.28
N VAL A 33 -0.19 14.65 -12.31
CA VAL A 33 -1.16 15.71 -12.56
C VAL A 33 -1.71 15.66 -14.00
N GLU A 34 -0.85 15.45 -14.98
CA GLU A 34 -1.24 15.35 -16.39
C GLU A 34 -2.18 14.16 -16.65
N THR A 35 -2.10 13.12 -15.85
CA THR A 35 -2.99 11.96 -15.92
C THR A 35 -4.25 12.09 -15.07
N GLY A 36 -4.43 13.20 -14.35
CA GLY A 36 -5.67 13.57 -13.67
C GLY A 36 -5.81 13.03 -12.24
N TYR A 37 -4.70 12.77 -11.55
CA TYR A 37 -4.69 12.45 -10.12
C TYR A 37 -4.50 13.73 -9.29
N ALA A 38 -5.12 13.76 -8.11
CA ALA A 38 -5.11 14.92 -7.21
C ALA A 38 -4.32 14.68 -5.93
N GLY A 39 -3.80 13.48 -5.72
CA GLY A 39 -3.02 13.11 -4.54
C GLY A 39 -1.98 12.05 -4.83
N THR A 40 -1.04 11.89 -3.90
CA THR A 40 0.02 10.88 -3.97
C THR A 40 0.41 10.38 -2.60
N GLU A 41 1.03 9.20 -2.54
CA GLU A 41 1.86 8.78 -1.41
C GLU A 41 3.30 9.24 -1.59
N LEU A 42 4.07 9.26 -0.48
CA LEU A 42 5.42 9.84 -0.45
C LEU A 42 6.44 9.02 -1.28
N GLY A 43 6.23 7.70 -1.38
CA GLY A 43 7.25 6.77 -1.86
C GLY A 43 8.35 6.55 -0.82
N ASP A 44 9.46 5.94 -1.23
CA ASP A 44 10.58 5.67 -0.36
C ASP A 44 11.22 6.94 0.21
N TRP A 45 11.78 6.81 1.41
CA TRP A 45 12.47 7.93 2.05
C TRP A 45 13.61 8.46 1.18
N GLY A 46 13.50 9.72 0.75
CA GLY A 46 14.48 10.40 -0.09
C GLY A 46 14.14 10.40 -1.59
N TYR A 47 13.11 9.71 -2.00
CA TYR A 47 12.59 9.84 -3.38
C TYR A 47 12.06 11.27 -3.62
N MET A 48 11.19 11.76 -2.75
CA MET A 48 10.80 13.17 -2.71
C MET A 48 11.66 13.94 -1.68
N PRO A 49 11.62 15.29 -1.68
CA PRO A 49 12.37 16.08 -0.70
C PRO A 49 12.08 15.67 0.75
N THR A 50 13.13 15.56 1.55
CA THR A 50 13.04 15.27 3.00
C THR A 50 13.06 16.52 3.88
N ASP A 51 13.16 17.69 3.27
CA ASP A 51 12.90 18.98 3.91
C ASP A 51 11.41 19.32 3.78
N PRO A 52 10.69 19.61 4.89
CA PRO A 52 9.24 19.78 4.87
C PRO A 52 8.78 21.00 4.05
N GLU A 53 9.57 22.09 4.03
CA GLU A 53 9.22 23.29 3.27
C GLU A 53 9.35 23.00 1.75
N ALA A 54 10.43 22.36 1.35
CA ALA A 54 10.67 21.96 -0.04
C ALA A 54 9.60 20.94 -0.52
N LEU A 55 9.30 19.90 0.28
CA LEU A 55 8.25 18.93 -0.03
C LEU A 55 6.89 19.62 -0.20
N GLY A 56 6.50 20.42 0.78
CA GLY A 56 5.24 21.14 0.74
C GLY A 56 5.15 22.11 -0.45
N ALA A 57 6.25 22.78 -0.84
CA ALA A 57 6.27 23.67 -2.00
C ALA A 57 6.08 22.91 -3.32
N GLU A 58 6.78 21.77 -3.52
CA GLU A 58 6.66 20.95 -4.74
C GLU A 58 5.22 20.44 -4.93
N LEU A 59 4.58 19.98 -3.86
CA LEU A 59 3.21 19.45 -3.92
C LEU A 59 2.17 20.57 -4.10
N ARG A 60 2.27 21.66 -3.34
CA ARG A 60 1.33 22.79 -3.47
C ARG A 60 1.39 23.47 -4.84
N THR A 61 2.58 23.61 -5.44
CA THR A 61 2.74 24.20 -6.77
C THR A 61 1.96 23.40 -7.82
N ARG A 62 1.78 22.12 -7.62
CA ARG A 62 1.03 21.22 -8.51
C ARG A 62 -0.40 20.94 -8.05
N ASN A 63 -0.81 21.51 -6.91
CA ASN A 63 -2.10 21.23 -6.28
C ASN A 63 -2.31 19.72 -6.00
N VAL A 64 -1.25 19.04 -5.54
CA VAL A 64 -1.26 17.63 -5.18
C VAL A 64 -1.31 17.49 -3.66
N GLU A 65 -2.22 16.65 -3.16
CA GLU A 65 -2.32 16.28 -1.75
C GLU A 65 -1.41 15.09 -1.43
N LEU A 66 -0.69 15.16 -0.30
CA LEU A 66 0.03 14.00 0.22
C LEU A 66 -0.90 13.20 1.12
N VAL A 67 -1.17 11.94 0.75
CA VAL A 67 -2.22 11.16 1.40
C VAL A 67 -1.69 10.08 2.31
N GLY A 68 -0.44 9.64 2.12
CA GLY A 68 0.18 8.62 2.93
C GLY A 68 1.67 8.45 2.68
N ALA A 69 2.30 7.60 3.49
CA ALA A 69 3.67 7.17 3.30
C ALA A 69 3.86 5.74 3.80
N PHE A 70 4.37 4.87 2.94
CA PHE A 70 4.70 3.49 3.26
C PHE A 70 5.94 3.42 4.17
N VAL A 71 5.84 2.63 5.25
CA VAL A 71 6.92 2.41 6.21
C VAL A 71 7.00 0.92 6.54
N PRO A 72 7.95 0.18 5.93
CA PRO A 72 8.16 -1.21 6.25
C PRO A 72 8.89 -1.36 7.59
N VAL A 73 8.44 -2.33 8.39
CA VAL A 73 9.04 -2.66 9.69
C VAL A 73 9.06 -4.18 9.85
N PRO A 74 10.22 -4.81 10.16
CA PRO A 74 10.26 -6.25 10.42
C PRO A 74 9.54 -6.58 11.73
N LEU A 75 8.23 -6.75 11.66
CA LEU A 75 7.34 -6.87 12.82
C LEU A 75 7.61 -8.11 13.66
N ALA A 76 8.12 -9.18 13.05
CA ALA A 76 8.49 -10.41 13.75
C ALA A 76 9.85 -10.35 14.48
N ASP A 77 10.65 -9.29 14.25
CA ASP A 77 11.98 -9.13 14.84
C ASP A 77 12.01 -7.98 15.87
N PRO A 78 11.90 -8.29 17.18
CA PRO A 78 11.92 -7.28 18.23
C PRO A 78 13.16 -6.39 18.25
N ALA A 79 14.31 -6.87 17.74
CA ALA A 79 15.54 -6.08 17.70
C ALA A 79 15.46 -4.91 16.71
N ARG A 80 14.57 -4.99 15.73
CA ARG A 80 14.38 -4.00 14.68
C ARG A 80 13.22 -3.01 14.93
N HIS A 81 12.38 -3.26 15.95
CA HIS A 81 11.17 -2.46 16.20
C HIS A 81 11.48 -0.98 16.46
N GLU A 82 12.47 -0.69 17.32
CA GLU A 82 12.80 0.70 17.68
C GLU A 82 13.35 1.49 16.47
N GLU A 83 14.08 0.85 15.58
CA GLU A 83 14.53 1.45 14.32
C GLU A 83 13.34 1.78 13.42
N GLY A 84 12.44 0.83 13.20
CA GLY A 84 11.23 1.01 12.40
C GLY A 84 10.32 2.11 12.95
N ILE A 85 10.15 2.17 14.27
CA ILE A 85 9.38 3.23 14.94
C ILE A 85 10.00 4.60 14.67
N ARG A 86 11.33 4.74 14.77
CA ARG A 86 12.02 6.02 14.46
C ARG A 86 11.82 6.44 13.01
N VAL A 87 11.82 5.48 12.08
CA VAL A 87 11.51 5.77 10.67
C VAL A 87 10.07 6.28 10.54
N GLY A 88 9.10 5.63 11.16
CA GLY A 88 7.70 6.07 11.17
C GLY A 88 7.50 7.46 11.76
N GLU A 89 8.11 7.73 12.94
CA GLU A 89 8.07 9.05 13.57
C GLU A 89 8.68 10.14 12.67
N ARG A 90 9.84 9.85 12.05
CA ARG A 90 10.51 10.78 11.13
C ARG A 90 9.65 11.09 9.91
N THR A 91 9.09 10.06 9.30
CA THR A 91 8.24 10.18 8.11
C THR A 91 6.95 10.93 8.44
N GLY A 92 6.29 10.60 9.54
CA GLY A 92 5.09 11.31 9.99
C GLY A 92 5.36 12.78 10.31
N LYS A 93 6.47 13.11 10.98
CA LYS A 93 6.88 14.50 11.24
C LYS A 93 7.13 15.27 9.96
N LEU A 94 7.76 14.65 8.94
CA LEU A 94 7.97 15.28 7.63
C LEU A 94 6.63 15.64 6.99
N MET A 95 5.70 14.69 6.91
CA MET A 95 4.38 14.91 6.29
C MET A 95 3.58 15.99 7.01
N ALA A 96 3.50 15.93 8.34
CA ALA A 96 2.78 16.91 9.14
C ALA A 96 3.38 18.32 8.99
N ALA A 97 4.72 18.45 9.05
CA ALA A 97 5.42 19.73 8.91
C ALA A 97 5.37 20.29 7.49
N ALA A 98 5.27 19.43 6.47
CA ALA A 98 5.06 19.85 5.08
C ALA A 98 3.66 20.41 4.80
N GLY A 99 2.72 20.28 5.76
CA GLY A 99 1.36 20.83 5.68
C GLY A 99 0.28 19.79 5.40
N PHE A 100 0.54 18.50 5.62
CA PHE A 100 -0.40 17.39 5.37
C PHE A 100 -0.80 16.66 6.66
N PRO A 101 -1.50 17.31 7.60
CA PRO A 101 -1.84 16.73 8.91
C PRO A 101 -2.92 15.65 8.84
N GLN A 102 -3.48 15.37 7.67
CA GLN A 102 -4.45 14.29 7.42
C GLN A 102 -3.84 13.09 6.72
N ALA A 103 -2.55 13.16 6.34
CA ALA A 103 -1.85 12.04 5.73
C ALA A 103 -1.73 10.87 6.72
N LEU A 104 -1.66 9.66 6.18
CA LEU A 104 -1.58 8.43 6.97
C LEU A 104 -0.17 7.86 6.95
N VAL A 105 0.30 7.34 8.07
CA VAL A 105 1.49 6.51 8.06
C VAL A 105 1.07 5.07 7.78
N VAL A 106 1.53 4.54 6.65
CA VAL A 106 1.16 3.23 6.14
C VAL A 106 2.20 2.22 6.61
N LEU A 107 1.94 1.58 7.75
CA LEU A 107 2.78 0.53 8.31
C LEU A 107 2.58 -0.78 7.55
N ALA A 108 3.65 -1.42 7.14
CA ALA A 108 3.64 -2.78 6.62
C ALA A 108 4.70 -3.65 7.32
N ASP A 109 4.62 -4.97 7.18
CA ASP A 109 5.78 -5.82 7.46
C ASP A 109 6.89 -5.54 6.44
N ASP A 110 8.13 -5.90 6.78
CA ASP A 110 9.28 -5.75 5.86
C ASP A 110 9.23 -6.84 4.78
N ASN A 111 8.34 -6.64 3.80
CA ASN A 111 8.04 -7.59 2.74
C ASN A 111 9.25 -7.81 1.81
N GLY A 112 9.37 -9.02 1.26
CA GLY A 112 10.49 -9.41 0.40
C GLY A 112 11.75 -9.86 1.15
N THR A 113 11.86 -9.66 2.46
CA THR A 113 13.04 -9.99 3.28
C THR A 113 12.98 -11.39 3.89
N VAL A 114 11.79 -11.95 4.09
CA VAL A 114 11.60 -13.31 4.60
C VAL A 114 11.51 -14.28 3.43
N ALA A 115 12.60 -15.01 3.17
CA ALA A 115 12.74 -15.85 1.98
C ALA A 115 11.59 -16.87 1.80
N ALA A 116 11.09 -17.48 2.89
CA ALA A 116 9.98 -18.43 2.82
C ALA A 116 8.67 -17.75 2.36
N ARG A 117 8.37 -16.55 2.88
CA ARG A 117 7.20 -15.75 2.53
C ARG A 117 7.30 -15.22 1.09
N THR A 118 8.46 -14.70 0.70
CA THR A 118 8.74 -14.25 -0.66
C THR A 118 8.53 -15.36 -1.69
N LYS A 119 9.08 -16.55 -1.42
CA LYS A 119 8.92 -17.71 -2.29
C LYS A 119 7.48 -18.21 -2.37
N ALA A 120 6.70 -18.07 -1.32
CA ALA A 120 5.34 -18.59 -1.24
C ALA A 120 4.26 -17.52 -1.34
N ALA A 121 4.58 -16.31 -1.80
CA ALA A 121 3.61 -15.24 -1.97
C ALA A 121 2.39 -15.71 -2.80
N GLY A 122 1.18 -15.40 -2.32
CA GLY A 122 -0.10 -15.85 -2.89
C GLY A 122 -0.46 -17.32 -2.59
N ARG A 123 0.36 -18.05 -1.81
CA ARG A 123 0.14 -19.48 -1.44
C ARG A 123 0.73 -19.83 -0.08
N VAL A 124 0.60 -18.91 0.86
CA VAL A 124 1.09 -19.08 2.23
C VAL A 124 0.45 -20.29 2.90
N THR A 125 1.26 -21.08 3.58
CA THR A 125 0.86 -22.26 4.34
C THR A 125 1.16 -22.08 5.84
N PRO A 126 0.51 -22.84 6.74
CA PRO A 126 0.68 -22.66 8.19
C PRO A 126 2.11 -22.85 8.71
N ASP A 127 2.94 -23.63 8.02
CA ASP A 127 4.32 -23.92 8.41
C ASP A 127 5.29 -22.75 8.19
N ILE A 128 4.88 -21.75 7.40
CA ILE A 128 5.64 -20.51 7.19
C ILE A 128 4.95 -19.28 7.81
N ALA A 129 3.87 -19.49 8.57
CA ALA A 129 3.21 -18.43 9.34
C ALA A 129 4.01 -18.13 10.62
N LEU A 130 3.72 -16.98 11.24
CA LEU A 130 4.24 -16.68 12.58
C LEU A 130 3.72 -17.69 13.61
N ASP A 131 4.59 -18.15 14.48
CA ASP A 131 4.20 -18.86 15.70
C ASP A 131 3.55 -17.90 16.72
N ALA A 132 3.22 -18.41 17.90
CA ALA A 132 2.52 -17.61 18.91
C ALA A 132 3.35 -16.41 19.41
N ASP A 133 4.66 -16.60 19.59
CA ASP A 133 5.55 -15.53 20.06
C ASP A 133 5.79 -14.49 18.96
N GLY A 134 6.02 -14.92 17.72
CA GLY A 134 6.13 -14.04 16.57
C GLY A 134 4.86 -13.19 16.35
N TRP A 135 3.68 -13.78 16.54
CA TRP A 135 2.42 -13.03 16.49
C TRP A 135 2.31 -11.99 17.60
N GLN A 136 2.70 -12.34 18.82
CA GLN A 136 2.68 -11.38 19.92
C GLN A 136 3.64 -10.22 19.63
N HIS A 137 4.84 -10.51 19.13
CA HIS A 137 5.80 -9.47 18.74
C HIS A 137 5.23 -8.55 17.65
N ALA A 138 4.63 -9.12 16.61
CA ALA A 138 4.06 -8.33 15.52
C ALA A 138 2.91 -7.43 15.96
N VAL A 139 1.99 -7.94 16.78
CA VAL A 139 0.87 -7.17 17.35
C VAL A 139 1.37 -6.04 18.25
N ASP A 140 2.29 -6.34 19.17
CA ASP A 140 2.84 -5.34 20.09
C ASP A 140 3.62 -4.26 19.34
N ALA A 141 4.41 -4.65 18.35
CA ALA A 141 5.15 -3.71 17.50
C ALA A 141 4.22 -2.78 16.72
N ALA A 142 3.19 -3.33 16.05
CA ALA A 142 2.24 -2.54 15.29
C ALA A 142 1.47 -1.54 16.18
N ALA A 143 1.01 -2.00 17.35
CA ALA A 143 0.32 -1.13 18.29
C ALA A 143 1.23 -0.06 18.91
N LEU A 144 2.48 -0.41 19.24
CA LEU A 144 3.47 0.54 19.75
C LEU A 144 3.84 1.57 18.68
N PHE A 145 4.11 1.13 17.46
CA PHE A 145 4.40 2.00 16.31
C PHE A 145 3.29 3.03 16.11
N ALA A 146 2.03 2.61 16.06
CA ALA A 146 0.90 3.49 15.86
C ALA A 146 0.76 4.54 16.97
N ARG A 147 0.94 4.15 18.24
CA ARG A 147 0.92 5.10 19.37
C ARG A 147 2.06 6.10 19.27
N ARG A 148 3.29 5.64 19.02
CA ARG A 148 4.48 6.48 18.94
C ARG A 148 4.40 7.50 17.80
N VAL A 149 3.91 7.08 16.62
CA VAL A 149 3.67 8.00 15.49
C VAL A 149 2.64 9.06 15.86
N ARG A 150 1.50 8.66 16.43
CA ARG A 150 0.46 9.59 16.87
C ARG A 150 0.99 10.60 17.90
N ASP A 151 1.73 10.13 18.89
CA ASP A 151 2.30 10.99 19.93
C ASP A 151 3.36 11.96 19.39
N ALA A 152 4.11 11.53 18.37
CA ALA A 152 5.21 12.30 17.77
C ALA A 152 4.75 13.38 16.78
N CYS A 153 3.66 13.16 16.04
CA CYS A 153 3.24 14.04 14.95
C CYS A 153 1.72 14.18 14.75
N GLY A 154 0.88 13.51 15.53
CA GLY A 154 -0.58 13.58 15.45
C GLY A 154 -1.20 12.76 14.32
N LEU A 155 -0.42 12.11 13.46
CA LEU A 155 -0.93 11.33 12.34
C LEU A 155 -1.44 9.96 12.78
N GLN A 156 -2.41 9.44 12.03
CA GLN A 156 -2.91 8.08 12.22
C GLN A 156 -2.05 7.08 11.46
N THR A 157 -2.00 5.85 12.00
CA THR A 157 -1.35 4.72 11.34
C THR A 157 -2.41 3.74 10.81
N VAL A 158 -2.19 3.26 9.61
CA VAL A 158 -2.94 2.18 8.98
C VAL A 158 -2.00 1.05 8.64
N PHE A 159 -2.44 -0.19 8.77
CA PHE A 159 -1.65 -1.36 8.40
C PHE A 159 -1.93 -1.76 6.96
N HIS A 160 -0.89 -1.88 6.17
CA HIS A 160 -0.94 -2.39 4.81
C HIS A 160 -0.57 -3.88 4.81
N HIS A 161 -1.54 -4.74 4.53
CA HIS A 161 -1.28 -6.14 4.26
C HIS A 161 -0.64 -6.27 2.88
N HIS A 162 0.53 -6.85 2.82
CA HIS A 162 1.31 -6.95 1.60
C HIS A 162 1.79 -8.39 1.37
N CYS A 163 1.77 -8.84 0.11
CA CYS A 163 2.32 -10.15 -0.21
C CYS A 163 3.84 -10.17 -0.03
N ALA A 164 4.40 -11.35 0.26
CA ALA A 164 5.82 -11.60 0.54
C ALA A 164 6.33 -11.13 1.92
N GLY A 165 5.44 -10.65 2.80
CA GLY A 165 5.70 -10.39 4.21
C GLY A 165 4.82 -11.25 5.11
N TYR A 166 4.86 -11.02 6.41
CA TYR A 166 3.85 -11.54 7.32
C TYR A 166 2.58 -10.68 7.23
N VAL A 167 1.42 -11.26 7.62
CA VAL A 167 0.09 -10.63 7.48
C VAL A 167 -0.29 -10.39 6.01
N GLU A 168 -0.20 -11.44 5.22
CA GLU A 168 -0.57 -11.47 3.80
C GLU A 168 -1.99 -12.01 3.59
N THR A 169 -2.33 -13.13 4.26
CA THR A 169 -3.60 -13.84 4.01
C THR A 169 -4.79 -13.18 4.71
N PRO A 170 -6.04 -13.38 4.20
CA PRO A 170 -7.25 -12.91 4.88
C PRO A 170 -7.32 -13.27 6.36
N ALA A 171 -6.93 -14.50 6.73
CA ALA A 171 -6.95 -14.97 8.11
C ALA A 171 -5.88 -14.27 8.98
N GLU A 172 -4.71 -13.98 8.43
CA GLU A 172 -3.67 -13.22 9.13
C GLU A 172 -4.10 -11.77 9.36
N ILE A 173 -4.75 -11.15 8.37
CA ILE A 173 -5.28 -9.79 8.48
C ILE A 173 -6.36 -9.72 9.57
N GLU A 174 -7.32 -10.65 9.54
CA GLU A 174 -8.37 -10.75 10.55
C GLU A 174 -7.78 -10.91 11.96
N LYS A 175 -6.77 -11.79 12.11
CA LYS A 175 -6.07 -12.01 13.37
C LYS A 175 -5.36 -10.74 13.88
N LEU A 176 -4.67 -10.00 13.02
CA LEU A 176 -4.02 -8.74 13.41
C LEU A 176 -5.05 -7.72 13.89
N LEU A 177 -6.13 -7.54 13.11
CA LEU A 177 -7.18 -6.57 13.45
C LEU A 177 -7.93 -6.94 14.72
N ALA A 178 -8.19 -8.22 14.96
CA ALA A 178 -8.80 -8.71 16.20
C ALA A 178 -7.90 -8.50 17.43
N SER A 179 -6.58 -8.45 17.22
CA SER A 179 -5.57 -8.30 18.30
C SER A 179 -5.14 -6.86 18.55
N THR A 180 -5.60 -5.90 17.75
CA THR A 180 -5.24 -4.48 17.87
C THR A 180 -6.48 -3.60 18.09
N PRO A 181 -6.42 -2.59 19.00
CA PRO A 181 -7.55 -1.68 19.23
C PRO A 181 -7.92 -0.89 17.96
N GLU A 182 -9.22 -0.70 17.75
CA GLU A 182 -9.74 -0.01 16.55
C GLU A 182 -9.28 1.45 16.45
N ASP A 183 -9.16 2.14 17.57
CA ASP A 183 -8.74 3.52 17.63
C ASP A 183 -7.22 3.71 17.47
N THR A 184 -6.46 2.61 17.52
CA THR A 184 -5.01 2.63 17.45
C THR A 184 -4.50 2.37 16.04
N LEU A 185 -5.00 1.30 15.39
CA LEU A 185 -4.51 0.86 14.08
C LEU A 185 -5.69 0.69 13.11
N GLY A 186 -5.68 1.41 11.99
CA GLY A 186 -6.57 1.18 10.86
C GLY A 186 -6.05 0.12 9.89
N LEU A 187 -6.78 -0.10 8.80
CA LEU A 187 -6.39 -0.99 7.70
C LEU A 187 -6.29 -0.20 6.41
N VAL A 188 -5.24 -0.44 5.64
CA VAL A 188 -5.26 -0.24 4.18
C VAL A 188 -5.85 -1.50 3.58
N LEU A 189 -6.94 -1.40 2.84
CA LEU A 189 -7.39 -2.52 2.04
C LEU A 189 -6.84 -2.36 0.61
N ASP A 190 -5.79 -3.12 0.30
CA ASP A 190 -5.27 -3.25 -1.05
C ASP A 190 -5.98 -4.40 -1.76
N MET A 191 -6.69 -4.08 -2.83
CA MET A 191 -7.55 -5.03 -3.53
C MET A 191 -6.72 -6.10 -4.26
N GLY A 192 -5.60 -5.72 -4.85
CA GLY A 192 -4.73 -6.61 -5.63
C GLY A 192 -3.98 -7.60 -4.76
N HIS A 193 -3.32 -7.12 -3.71
CA HIS A 193 -2.66 -8.00 -2.74
C HIS A 193 -3.63 -8.94 -2.06
N TYR A 194 -4.79 -8.44 -1.64
CA TYR A 194 -5.83 -9.27 -1.03
C TYR A 194 -6.32 -10.37 -1.99
N ARG A 195 -6.49 -10.01 -3.29
CA ARG A 195 -6.91 -10.95 -4.32
C ARG A 195 -5.84 -11.99 -4.63
N PHE A 196 -4.58 -11.58 -4.73
CA PHE A 196 -3.46 -12.49 -4.96
C PHE A 196 -3.26 -13.48 -3.80
N ALA A 197 -3.46 -13.02 -2.56
CA ALA A 197 -3.46 -13.84 -1.35
C ALA A 197 -4.69 -14.77 -1.20
N GLY A 198 -5.58 -14.81 -2.19
CA GLY A 198 -6.75 -15.70 -2.24
C GLY A 198 -8.03 -15.13 -1.65
N GLY A 199 -8.05 -13.87 -1.25
CA GLY A 199 -9.24 -13.21 -0.71
C GLY A 199 -10.18 -12.66 -1.77
N TYR A 200 -11.34 -12.18 -1.32
CA TYR A 200 -12.36 -11.49 -2.13
C TYR A 200 -12.53 -10.08 -1.57
N PRO A 201 -12.00 -9.03 -2.24
CA PRO A 201 -12.01 -7.65 -1.73
C PRO A 201 -13.41 -7.12 -1.39
N GLU A 202 -14.44 -7.53 -2.14
CA GLU A 202 -15.83 -7.15 -1.90
C GLU A 202 -16.36 -7.69 -0.56
N ALA A 203 -15.90 -8.88 -0.18
CA ALA A 203 -16.22 -9.46 1.13
C ALA A 203 -15.42 -8.78 2.25
N ALA A 204 -14.16 -8.45 2.00
CA ALA A 204 -13.27 -7.75 2.92
C ALA A 204 -13.83 -6.37 3.33
N LEU A 205 -14.39 -5.61 2.37
CA LEU A 205 -15.04 -4.34 2.67
C LEU A 205 -16.14 -4.49 3.72
N ARG A 206 -16.94 -5.56 3.64
CA ARG A 206 -18.00 -5.82 4.62
C ARG A 206 -17.46 -6.34 5.95
N LEU A 207 -16.44 -7.19 5.89
CA LEU A 207 -15.86 -7.85 7.06
C LEU A 207 -15.12 -6.85 7.94
N PHE A 208 -14.26 -6.02 7.33
CA PHE A 208 -13.38 -5.12 8.08
C PHE A 208 -14.02 -3.75 8.37
N GLY A 209 -15.06 -3.38 7.63
CA GLY A 209 -15.92 -2.22 7.97
C GLY A 209 -15.13 -0.93 8.23
N ASP A 210 -15.36 -0.34 9.40
CA ASP A 210 -14.77 0.95 9.80
C ASP A 210 -13.28 0.86 10.15
N ARG A 211 -12.70 -0.35 10.20
CA ARG A 211 -11.25 -0.52 10.31
C ARG A 211 -10.53 -0.07 9.04
N ILE A 212 -11.20 -0.09 7.88
CA ILE A 212 -10.65 0.37 6.60
C ILE A 212 -10.66 1.89 6.59
N ARG A 213 -9.47 2.48 6.68
CA ARG A 213 -9.27 3.95 6.67
C ARG A 213 -8.53 4.42 5.43
N HIS A 214 -7.97 3.50 4.67
CA HIS A 214 -7.26 3.76 3.43
C HIS A 214 -7.54 2.66 2.42
N ILE A 215 -7.48 2.98 1.13
CA ILE A 215 -7.87 2.04 0.08
C ILE A 215 -6.87 2.14 -1.06
N HIS A 216 -6.31 0.98 -1.43
CA HIS A 216 -5.53 0.85 -2.66
C HIS A 216 -6.34 0.08 -3.72
N TYR A 217 -6.56 0.74 -4.86
CA TYR A 217 -7.10 0.09 -6.04
C TYR A 217 -5.93 -0.47 -6.86
N LYS A 218 -5.73 -1.74 -6.72
CA LYS A 218 -4.77 -2.57 -7.45
C LYS A 218 -5.50 -3.76 -8.02
N ASP A 219 -5.32 -4.08 -9.28
CA ASP A 219 -5.96 -5.24 -9.91
C ASP A 219 -5.01 -6.43 -9.98
N CYS A 220 -5.57 -7.63 -10.07
CA CYS A 220 -4.83 -8.87 -10.08
C CYS A 220 -5.29 -9.76 -11.23
N SER A 221 -4.36 -10.16 -12.09
CA SER A 221 -4.60 -11.07 -13.20
C SER A 221 -4.84 -12.50 -12.72
N ALA A 222 -6.03 -13.06 -12.94
CA ALA A 222 -6.32 -14.44 -12.60
C ALA A 222 -5.38 -15.43 -13.26
N GLN A 223 -5.09 -15.23 -14.55
CA GLN A 223 -4.23 -16.11 -15.32
C GLN A 223 -2.80 -16.13 -14.76
N LEU A 224 -2.24 -14.97 -14.47
CA LEU A 224 -0.87 -14.87 -13.97
C LEU A 224 -0.77 -15.30 -12.50
N ALA A 225 -1.79 -15.02 -11.68
CA ALA A 225 -1.87 -15.55 -10.32
C ALA A 225 -1.95 -17.09 -10.30
N GLU A 226 -2.69 -17.70 -11.21
CA GLU A 226 -2.75 -19.16 -11.35
C GLU A 226 -1.41 -19.74 -11.85
N ARG A 227 -0.76 -19.09 -12.82
CA ARG A 227 0.59 -19.48 -13.24
C ARG A 227 1.60 -19.35 -12.13
N SER A 228 1.56 -18.27 -11.36
CA SER A 228 2.41 -18.09 -10.18
C SER A 228 2.28 -19.26 -9.21
N ARG A 229 1.05 -19.73 -8.96
CA ARG A 229 0.80 -20.90 -8.08
C ARG A 229 1.33 -22.20 -8.66
N THR A 230 1.00 -22.49 -9.92
CA THR A 230 1.31 -23.76 -10.56
C THR A 230 2.79 -23.89 -10.93
N GLU A 231 3.42 -22.81 -11.32
CA GLU A 231 4.85 -22.76 -11.69
C GLU A 231 5.74 -22.40 -10.48
N SER A 232 5.15 -22.20 -9.30
CA SER A 232 5.86 -21.88 -8.05
C SER A 232 6.72 -20.62 -8.14
N TRP A 233 6.22 -19.58 -8.83
CA TRP A 233 6.91 -18.29 -8.89
C TRP A 233 7.01 -17.67 -7.49
N ASP A 234 8.11 -17.00 -7.23
CA ASP A 234 8.22 -16.12 -6.08
C ASP A 234 7.50 -14.78 -6.32
N TYR A 235 7.49 -13.92 -5.31
CA TYR A 235 6.86 -12.61 -5.40
C TYR A 235 7.41 -11.78 -6.57
N PHE A 236 8.74 -11.64 -6.66
CA PHE A 236 9.38 -10.81 -7.69
C PHE A 236 9.15 -11.35 -9.10
N THR A 237 9.21 -12.66 -9.28
CA THR A 237 8.86 -13.30 -10.55
C THR A 237 7.40 -13.04 -10.92
N SER A 238 6.49 -13.07 -9.94
CA SER A 238 5.06 -12.81 -10.18
C SER A 238 4.81 -11.36 -10.60
N VAL A 239 5.41 -10.39 -9.88
CA VAL A 239 5.32 -8.96 -10.22
C VAL A 239 5.96 -8.68 -11.58
N GLY A 240 7.17 -9.18 -11.83
CA GLY A 240 7.88 -9.01 -13.10
C GLY A 240 7.15 -9.60 -14.31
N ASN A 241 6.26 -10.58 -14.11
CA ASN A 241 5.37 -11.10 -15.14
C ASN A 241 4.02 -10.35 -15.22
N GLY A 242 3.78 -9.32 -14.39
CA GLY A 242 2.59 -8.48 -14.48
C GLY A 242 1.38 -9.05 -13.74
N VAL A 243 1.57 -9.79 -12.63
CA VAL A 243 0.46 -10.30 -11.82
C VAL A 243 -0.46 -9.18 -11.36
N PHE A 244 0.09 -8.01 -11.02
CA PHE A 244 -0.67 -6.79 -10.83
C PHE A 244 -0.78 -6.06 -12.17
N CYS A 245 -2.01 -5.85 -12.60
CA CYS A 245 -2.33 -5.40 -13.95
C CYS A 245 -3.14 -4.10 -13.94
N GLU A 246 -3.39 -3.53 -15.11
CA GLU A 246 -4.20 -2.33 -15.25
C GLU A 246 -5.61 -2.55 -14.70
N LEU A 247 -6.18 -1.54 -14.06
CA LEU A 247 -7.51 -1.61 -13.46
C LEU A 247 -8.57 -2.02 -14.48
N GLY A 248 -9.40 -2.97 -14.10
CA GLY A 248 -10.47 -3.51 -14.94
C GLY A 248 -10.01 -4.57 -15.94
N THR A 249 -8.71 -4.93 -15.95
CA THR A 249 -8.21 -6.03 -16.80
C THR A 249 -7.98 -7.33 -16.02
N GLY A 250 -8.05 -7.27 -14.70
CA GLY A 250 -7.90 -8.41 -13.79
C GLY A 250 -9.22 -8.97 -13.28
N THR A 251 -9.26 -9.31 -12.00
CA THR A 251 -10.39 -10.02 -11.38
C THR A 251 -11.05 -9.28 -10.22
N VAL A 252 -10.62 -8.07 -9.91
CA VAL A 252 -11.24 -7.26 -8.87
C VAL A 252 -12.49 -6.59 -9.42
N ASP A 253 -13.64 -6.77 -8.75
CA ASP A 253 -14.89 -6.12 -9.13
C ASP A 253 -14.95 -4.69 -8.59
N PHE A 254 -14.23 -3.79 -9.26
CA PHE A 254 -14.20 -2.37 -8.87
C PHE A 254 -15.57 -1.69 -8.95
N ALA A 255 -16.46 -2.17 -9.80
CA ALA A 255 -17.82 -1.61 -9.87
C ALA A 255 -18.60 -1.91 -8.60
N ALA A 256 -18.60 -3.16 -8.13
CA ALA A 256 -19.23 -3.54 -6.87
C ALA A 256 -18.58 -2.86 -5.67
N ILE A 257 -17.24 -2.75 -5.66
CA ILE A 257 -16.48 -2.08 -4.59
C ILE A 257 -16.84 -0.58 -4.54
N THR A 258 -16.81 0.10 -5.68
CA THR A 258 -17.14 1.54 -5.78
C THR A 258 -18.59 1.81 -5.34
N ALA A 259 -19.53 0.95 -5.75
CA ALA A 259 -20.93 1.05 -5.31
C ALA A 259 -21.06 0.89 -3.78
N GLU A 260 -20.35 -0.06 -3.18
CA GLU A 260 -20.34 -0.27 -1.73
C GLU A 260 -19.71 0.90 -0.97
N LEU A 261 -18.59 1.45 -1.46
CA LEU A 261 -17.97 2.65 -0.88
C LEU A 261 -18.91 3.87 -0.95
N THR A 262 -19.60 4.04 -2.07
CA THR A 262 -20.60 5.10 -2.24
C THR A 262 -21.77 4.92 -1.26
N ARG A 263 -22.28 3.68 -1.11
CA ARG A 263 -23.35 3.35 -0.16
C ARG A 263 -22.97 3.62 1.29
N ARG A 264 -21.68 3.46 1.62
CA ARG A 264 -21.11 3.77 2.95
C ARG A 264 -20.77 5.23 3.15
N GLU A 265 -21.02 6.06 2.15
CA GLU A 265 -20.63 7.48 2.18
C GLU A 265 -19.14 7.66 2.47
N TYR A 266 -18.30 6.75 1.93
CA TYR A 266 -16.85 6.84 2.13
C TYR A 266 -16.32 8.21 1.71
N ASP A 267 -15.70 8.91 2.64
CA ASP A 267 -15.06 10.21 2.43
C ASP A 267 -13.56 10.06 2.66
N GLY A 268 -12.83 9.86 1.57
CA GLY A 268 -11.40 9.57 1.65
C GLY A 268 -10.74 9.48 0.29
N TRP A 269 -9.54 8.93 0.31
CA TRP A 269 -8.74 8.70 -0.88
C TRP A 269 -8.82 7.24 -1.32
N ILE A 270 -8.87 7.04 -2.64
CA ILE A 270 -8.51 5.80 -3.30
C ILE A 270 -7.17 6.05 -3.98
N VAL A 271 -6.15 5.32 -3.57
CA VAL A 271 -4.84 5.35 -4.22
C VAL A 271 -4.81 4.23 -5.27
N VAL A 272 -4.52 4.60 -6.50
CA VAL A 272 -4.27 3.61 -7.55
C VAL A 272 -2.84 3.11 -7.42
N GLU A 273 -2.66 1.82 -7.45
CA GLU A 273 -1.33 1.21 -7.45
C GLU A 273 -1.23 0.11 -8.50
N GLN A 274 -0.08 0.06 -9.12
CA GLN A 274 0.33 -1.05 -9.95
C GLN A 274 1.83 -1.24 -9.76
N ASP A 275 2.22 -2.32 -9.08
CA ASP A 275 3.63 -2.62 -8.89
C ASP A 275 4.23 -2.96 -10.25
N VAL A 276 5.11 -2.11 -10.71
CA VAL A 276 5.82 -2.28 -11.98
C VAL A 276 7.31 -2.19 -11.76
N PHE A 277 8.07 -3.03 -12.42
CA PHE A 277 9.53 -2.92 -12.43
C PHE A 277 9.98 -1.96 -13.53
N PRO A 278 11.15 -1.34 -13.39
CA PRO A 278 11.72 -0.55 -14.47
C PRO A 278 11.74 -1.33 -15.79
N GLY A 279 11.24 -0.71 -16.87
CA GLY A 279 11.16 -1.33 -18.18
C GLY A 279 9.85 -2.09 -18.51
N MET A 280 8.90 -2.15 -17.59
CA MET A 280 7.58 -2.78 -17.84
C MET A 280 6.59 -1.86 -18.58
N GLY A 281 7.05 -1.05 -19.51
CA GLY A 281 6.20 -0.17 -20.32
C GLY A 281 6.27 1.30 -19.92
N SER A 282 5.23 2.08 -20.23
CA SER A 282 5.14 3.51 -19.94
C SER A 282 4.24 3.75 -18.72
N PRO A 283 4.78 4.11 -17.56
CA PRO A 283 4.00 4.41 -16.35
C PRO A 283 2.90 5.45 -16.59
N LYS A 284 3.24 6.58 -17.24
CA LYS A 284 2.28 7.63 -17.58
C LYS A 284 1.11 7.11 -18.43
N ALA A 285 1.38 6.32 -19.46
CA ALA A 285 0.33 5.79 -20.31
C ALA A 285 -0.60 4.83 -19.54
N THR A 286 -0.03 3.98 -18.67
CA THR A 286 -0.76 3.08 -17.78
C THR A 286 -1.60 3.86 -16.77
N ALA A 287 -1.02 4.87 -16.10
CA ALA A 287 -1.73 5.74 -15.18
C ALA A 287 -2.93 6.44 -15.86
N GLY A 288 -2.76 6.92 -17.10
CA GLY A 288 -3.84 7.51 -17.88
C GLY A 288 -4.97 6.51 -18.18
N ARG A 289 -4.65 5.24 -18.52
CA ARG A 289 -5.67 4.21 -18.74
C ARG A 289 -6.41 3.84 -17.46
N ASN A 290 -5.69 3.67 -16.36
CA ASN A 290 -6.27 3.44 -15.04
C ASN A 290 -7.20 4.60 -14.63
N ARG A 291 -6.79 5.85 -14.88
CA ARG A 291 -7.64 7.03 -14.58
C ARG A 291 -8.90 7.07 -15.45
N ALA A 292 -8.79 6.73 -16.74
CA ALA A 292 -9.95 6.65 -17.63
C ALA A 292 -10.93 5.55 -17.18
N PHE A 293 -10.43 4.40 -16.74
CA PHE A 293 -11.24 3.33 -16.16
C PHE A 293 -12.02 3.83 -14.93
N LEU A 294 -11.37 4.53 -13.99
CA LEU A 294 -12.04 5.09 -12.80
C LEU A 294 -13.12 6.11 -13.18
N THR A 295 -12.87 6.93 -14.20
CA THR A 295 -13.88 7.86 -14.72
C THR A 295 -15.11 7.13 -15.24
N SER A 296 -14.95 5.95 -15.83
CA SER A 296 -16.09 5.12 -16.28
C SER A 296 -16.93 4.56 -15.12
N LEU A 297 -16.36 4.50 -13.91
CA LEU A 297 -17.05 4.13 -12.66
C LEU A 297 -17.67 5.33 -11.93
N GLY A 298 -17.53 6.54 -12.46
CA GLY A 298 -18.02 7.79 -11.83
C GLY A 298 -17.08 8.41 -10.79
N LEU A 299 -15.81 8.02 -10.80
CA LEU A 299 -14.76 8.48 -9.91
C LEU A 299 -13.83 9.51 -10.57
#